data_a3519a3e3fb2e5091201bd34ef7004b2
#
_entry.id   a3519a3e3fb2e5091201bd34ef7004b2
#
_cell.length_a   1.000
_cell.length_b   1.000
_cell.length_c   1.000
_cell.angle_alpha   90.00
_cell.angle_beta   90.00
_cell.angle_gamma   90.00
#
_symmetry.space_group_name_H-M   'P 1'
#
loop_
_entity.id
_entity.type
_entity.pdbx_description
1 polymer ?
#
loop_
_entity_poly.entity_id
_entity_poly.type
_entity_poly.pdbx_seq_one_letter_code
_entity_poly.pdbx_strand_id
1 'polypeptide(L)'
;GNYELLENLRFNSGEEENSEEFAKELASKAQIYVNDSFATCHRSHASITGITKFLPSFAGISLQKEISNLKKITENPERPLSVIIGGSKLESKLPVIEKFQKTADYVMLSSLLSANWSKEITQNLILSDNKDIESKDINEKTRQKFMEIIEKSRTVLWAGPLGMYEEEKYIAGTKAIAEKIAELTQSNKLYSVVGGGDTVAAINKLGLLNKFSFVSGGGSAMLEFLAKGTLPGIEALEK
;
A
#
# COMPACT_ATOMS: atom_id res chain seq x y z
N GLY A 1 -6.09 -29.23 -18.28
CA GLY A 1 -6.61 -29.62 -16.97
C GLY A 1 -7.95 -28.98 -16.73
N ASN A 2 -8.82 -29.65 -16.00
CA ASN A 2 -10.10 -29.09 -15.61
C ASN A 2 -9.86 -28.11 -14.45
N TYR A 3 -10.47 -26.94 -14.52
CA TYR A 3 -10.53 -25.97 -13.42
C TYR A 3 -11.98 -25.65 -13.13
N GLU A 4 -12.28 -25.37 -11.86
CA GLU A 4 -13.56 -24.91 -11.37
C GLU A 4 -13.38 -23.48 -10.85
N LEU A 5 -14.19 -22.54 -11.33
CA LEU A 5 -14.29 -21.21 -10.77
C LEU A 5 -15.50 -21.19 -9.84
N LEU A 6 -15.27 -20.98 -8.56
CA LEU A 6 -16.36 -20.85 -7.59
C LEU A 6 -17.00 -19.46 -7.71
N GLU A 7 -18.28 -19.40 -7.38
CA GLU A 7 -19.03 -18.16 -7.25
C GLU A 7 -18.45 -17.32 -6.08
N ASN A 8 -18.84 -16.06 -5.99
CA ASN A 8 -18.40 -15.17 -4.91
C ASN A 8 -18.67 -15.82 -3.54
N LEU A 9 -17.61 -16.18 -2.83
CA LEU A 9 -17.69 -16.91 -1.57
C LEU A 9 -18.46 -16.14 -0.48
N ARG A 10 -18.55 -14.82 -0.58
CA ARG A 10 -19.33 -14.00 0.37
C ARG A 10 -20.84 -14.13 0.22
N PHE A 11 -21.34 -14.86 -0.77
CA PHE A 11 -22.74 -15.26 -0.79
C PHE A 11 -23.05 -16.33 0.27
N ASN A 12 -22.02 -16.98 0.83
CA ASN A 12 -22.14 -17.82 2.02
C ASN A 12 -21.72 -17.01 3.25
N SER A 13 -22.60 -16.88 4.25
CA SER A 13 -22.31 -16.16 5.50
C SER A 13 -21.11 -16.71 6.26
N GLY A 14 -20.85 -18.02 6.13
CA GLY A 14 -19.71 -18.68 6.74
C GLY A 14 -18.34 -18.17 6.24
N GLU A 15 -18.27 -17.50 5.10
CA GLU A 15 -17.02 -16.93 4.58
C GLU A 15 -16.50 -15.81 5.50
N GLU A 16 -17.30 -14.78 5.74
CA GLU A 16 -16.89 -13.63 6.55
C GLU A 16 -16.85 -13.95 8.05
N GLU A 17 -17.67 -14.88 8.50
CA GLU A 17 -17.69 -15.40 9.88
C GLU A 17 -16.50 -16.33 10.19
N ASN A 18 -15.71 -16.71 9.18
CA ASN A 18 -14.64 -17.71 9.29
C ASN A 18 -15.16 -19.05 9.83
N SER A 19 -16.33 -19.48 9.36
CA SER A 19 -16.97 -20.72 9.79
C SER A 19 -16.09 -21.93 9.50
N GLU A 20 -15.92 -22.77 10.52
CA GLU A 20 -15.16 -24.02 10.38
C GLU A 20 -15.83 -25.00 9.42
N GLU A 21 -17.17 -25.03 9.41
CA GLU A 21 -17.95 -25.89 8.52
C GLU A 21 -17.72 -25.51 7.06
N PHE A 22 -17.81 -24.19 6.74
CA PHE A 22 -17.58 -23.70 5.38
C PHE A 22 -16.11 -23.86 4.96
N ALA A 23 -15.16 -23.65 5.87
CA ALA A 23 -13.76 -23.90 5.62
C ALA A 23 -13.46 -25.37 5.28
N LYS A 24 -14.11 -26.33 5.97
CA LYS A 24 -14.04 -27.77 5.67
C LYS A 24 -14.67 -28.10 4.31
N GLU A 25 -15.80 -27.49 3.99
CA GLU A 25 -16.44 -27.65 2.68
C GLU A 25 -15.51 -27.24 1.56
N LEU A 26 -14.91 -26.03 1.66
CA LEU A 26 -13.92 -25.55 0.69
C LEU A 26 -12.71 -26.48 0.60
N ALA A 27 -12.18 -26.93 1.72
CA ALA A 27 -11.02 -27.81 1.79
C ALA A 27 -11.30 -29.19 1.16
N SER A 28 -12.54 -29.69 1.21
CA SER A 28 -12.91 -30.97 0.62
C SER A 28 -12.77 -31.03 -0.91
N LYS A 29 -12.69 -29.85 -1.55
CA LYS A 29 -12.57 -29.71 -3.01
C LYS A 29 -11.12 -29.81 -3.52
N ALA A 30 -10.11 -29.78 -2.64
CA ALA A 30 -8.70 -29.70 -3.02
C ALA A 30 -7.81 -30.53 -2.09
N GLN A 31 -6.56 -30.71 -2.49
CA GLN A 31 -5.53 -31.41 -1.69
C GLN A 31 -4.48 -30.44 -1.13
N ILE A 32 -4.39 -29.26 -1.74
CA ILE A 32 -3.42 -28.21 -1.38
C ILE A 32 -4.13 -26.85 -1.52
N TYR A 33 -3.85 -25.95 -0.61
CA TYR A 33 -4.27 -24.56 -0.69
C TYR A 33 -3.09 -23.64 -1.05
N VAL A 34 -3.31 -22.74 -2.00
CA VAL A 34 -2.34 -21.68 -2.35
C VAL A 34 -3.02 -20.33 -2.24
N ASN A 35 -2.56 -19.52 -1.31
CA ASN A 35 -3.00 -18.12 -1.23
C ASN A 35 -2.10 -17.25 -2.13
N ASP A 36 -2.65 -16.73 -3.21
CA ASP A 36 -1.94 -15.80 -4.13
C ASP A 36 -2.59 -14.41 -4.18
N SER A 37 -3.43 -14.08 -3.17
CA SER A 37 -4.16 -12.81 -3.08
C SER A 37 -3.71 -11.99 -1.87
N PHE A 38 -2.65 -11.20 -2.02
CA PHE A 38 -2.19 -10.29 -0.95
C PHE A 38 -3.27 -9.30 -0.52
N ALA A 39 -4.06 -8.78 -1.48
CA ALA A 39 -5.11 -7.79 -1.20
C ALA A 39 -6.20 -8.26 -0.21
N THR A 40 -6.36 -9.57 -0.03
CA THR A 40 -7.33 -10.16 0.90
C THR A 40 -6.71 -10.66 2.20
N CYS A 41 -5.39 -10.71 2.31
CA CYS A 41 -4.68 -11.28 3.46
C CYS A 41 -4.94 -10.56 4.80
N HIS A 42 -5.45 -9.33 4.77
CA HIS A 42 -5.85 -8.59 5.97
C HIS A 42 -7.17 -9.07 6.59
N ARG A 43 -7.85 -10.02 5.97
CA ARG A 43 -9.14 -10.58 6.40
C ARG A 43 -8.97 -11.95 7.02
N SER A 44 -9.71 -12.22 8.09
CA SER A 44 -9.76 -13.54 8.74
C SER A 44 -10.99 -14.33 8.24
N HIS A 45 -11.08 -14.58 6.93
CA HIS A 45 -12.20 -15.29 6.31
C HIS A 45 -11.94 -16.80 6.22
N ALA A 46 -13.01 -17.60 6.04
CA ALA A 46 -12.91 -19.05 5.94
C ALA A 46 -11.97 -19.50 4.81
N SER A 47 -12.05 -18.86 3.63
CA SER A 47 -11.20 -19.16 2.47
C SER A 47 -9.76 -18.64 2.61
N ILE A 48 -9.44 -17.84 3.62
CA ILE A 48 -8.11 -17.22 3.81
C ILE A 48 -7.37 -17.85 4.99
N THR A 49 -8.00 -17.83 6.17
CA THR A 49 -7.40 -18.35 7.41
C THR A 49 -8.02 -19.66 7.88
N GLY A 50 -9.30 -19.89 7.63
CA GLY A 50 -10.01 -21.10 8.04
C GLY A 50 -9.51 -22.34 7.32
N ILE A 51 -9.40 -22.27 5.99
CA ILE A 51 -9.01 -23.39 5.12
C ILE A 51 -7.62 -23.94 5.43
N THR A 52 -6.69 -23.09 5.91
CA THR A 52 -5.32 -23.51 6.25
C THR A 52 -5.23 -24.50 7.42
N LYS A 53 -6.33 -24.67 8.16
CA LYS A 53 -6.42 -25.67 9.24
C LYS A 53 -6.61 -27.10 8.71
N PHE A 54 -7.02 -27.24 7.45
CA PHE A 54 -7.46 -28.51 6.87
C PHE A 54 -6.61 -28.96 5.68
N LEU A 55 -5.79 -28.08 5.10
CA LEU A 55 -4.94 -28.37 3.94
C LEU A 55 -3.50 -27.93 4.15
N PRO A 56 -2.53 -28.64 3.55
CA PRO A 56 -1.19 -28.07 3.32
C PRO A 56 -1.34 -26.75 2.57
N SER A 57 -0.76 -25.68 3.10
CA SER A 57 -1.04 -24.30 2.67
C SER A 57 0.24 -23.56 2.33
N PHE A 58 0.25 -22.86 1.21
CA PHE A 58 1.44 -22.22 0.66
C PHE A 58 1.12 -20.80 0.14
N ALA A 59 2.13 -19.93 0.18
CA ALA A 59 2.06 -18.62 -0.47
C ALA A 59 2.30 -18.77 -1.98
N GLY A 60 1.40 -18.23 -2.78
CA GLY A 60 1.57 -18.12 -4.22
C GLY A 60 2.63 -17.09 -4.62
N ILE A 61 3.01 -17.08 -5.90
CA ILE A 61 4.09 -16.25 -6.43
C ILE A 61 3.79 -14.75 -6.28
N SER A 62 2.54 -14.34 -6.53
CA SER A 62 2.14 -12.92 -6.41
C SER A 62 2.18 -12.47 -4.96
N LEU A 63 1.68 -13.30 -4.03
CA LEU A 63 1.75 -13.03 -2.59
C LEU A 63 3.21 -12.91 -2.11
N GLN A 64 4.09 -13.81 -2.53
CA GLN A 64 5.51 -13.75 -2.19
C GLN A 64 6.19 -12.48 -2.72
N LYS A 65 5.86 -12.04 -3.94
CA LYS A 65 6.36 -10.79 -4.52
C LYS A 65 5.92 -9.55 -3.72
N GLU A 66 4.65 -9.48 -3.33
CA GLU A 66 4.12 -8.40 -2.50
C GLU A 66 4.89 -8.34 -1.16
N ILE A 67 4.94 -9.45 -0.43
CA ILE A 67 5.63 -9.54 0.85
C ILE A 67 7.11 -9.14 0.71
N SER A 68 7.82 -9.68 -0.26
CA SER A 68 9.26 -9.43 -0.41
C SER A 68 9.58 -7.97 -0.73
N ASN A 69 8.77 -7.32 -1.59
CA ASN A 69 9.00 -5.91 -1.94
C ASN A 69 8.61 -4.97 -0.79
N LEU A 70 7.55 -5.28 -0.03
CA LEU A 70 7.17 -4.48 1.13
C LEU A 70 8.14 -4.66 2.30
N LYS A 71 8.66 -5.87 2.52
CA LYS A 71 9.70 -6.13 3.53
C LYS A 71 11.00 -5.35 3.27
N LYS A 72 11.39 -5.13 2.02
CA LYS A 72 12.53 -4.24 1.68
C LYS A 72 12.35 -2.83 2.24
N ILE A 73 11.10 -2.34 2.31
CA ILE A 73 10.80 -1.01 2.85
C ILE A 73 10.83 -1.01 4.39
N THR A 74 10.31 -2.08 5.02
CA THR A 74 10.08 -2.11 6.48
C THR A 74 11.26 -2.66 7.27
N GLU A 75 12.05 -3.55 6.69
CA GLU A 75 13.13 -4.24 7.40
C GLU A 75 14.51 -3.65 7.10
N ASN A 76 14.88 -3.49 5.82
CA ASN A 76 16.20 -3.05 5.41
C ASN A 76 16.15 -2.11 4.19
N PRO A 77 15.53 -0.92 4.29
CA PRO A 77 15.53 0.03 3.18
C PRO A 77 16.91 0.63 2.95
N GLU A 78 17.28 0.83 1.68
CA GLU A 78 18.39 1.72 1.36
C GLU A 78 18.01 3.14 1.76
N ARG A 79 18.90 3.81 2.52
CA ARG A 79 18.60 5.13 3.07
C ARG A 79 19.23 6.25 2.24
N PRO A 80 18.61 7.45 2.23
CA PRO A 80 17.42 7.85 2.99
C PRO A 80 16.11 7.20 2.48
N LEU A 81 15.25 6.78 3.43
CA LEU A 81 13.90 6.30 3.18
C LEU A 81 12.90 7.47 3.27
N SER A 82 12.17 7.72 2.20
CA SER A 82 11.08 8.69 2.15
C SER A 82 9.73 7.98 2.00
N VAL A 83 8.75 8.41 2.78
CA VAL A 83 7.39 7.88 2.75
C VAL A 83 6.42 9.01 2.43
N ILE A 84 5.67 8.84 1.35
CA ILE A 84 4.66 9.80 0.88
C ILE A 84 3.28 9.22 1.16
N ILE A 85 2.49 9.92 1.97
CA ILE A 85 1.13 9.51 2.29
C ILE A 85 0.16 10.61 1.85
N GLY A 86 -0.73 10.24 0.93
CA GLY A 86 -1.76 11.13 0.40
C GLY A 86 -3.18 10.59 0.62
N GLY A 87 -4.15 11.22 -0.08
CA GLY A 87 -5.57 10.94 0.03
C GLY A 87 -6.25 11.74 1.15
N SER A 88 -7.50 11.38 1.52
CA SER A 88 -8.36 12.21 2.38
C SER A 88 -8.63 11.64 3.79
N LYS A 89 -8.56 10.32 3.97
CA LYS A 89 -8.95 9.68 5.24
C LYS A 89 -7.75 9.48 6.15
N LEU A 90 -7.54 10.39 7.10
CA LEU A 90 -6.40 10.36 8.02
C LEU A 90 -6.43 9.11 8.92
N GLU A 91 -7.60 8.75 9.49
CA GLU A 91 -7.72 7.67 10.47
C GLU A 91 -7.18 6.33 9.92
N SER A 92 -7.51 6.03 8.67
CA SER A 92 -7.06 4.78 8.02
C SER A 92 -5.57 4.73 7.73
N LYS A 93 -4.88 5.87 7.75
CA LYS A 93 -3.45 6.01 7.42
C LYS A 93 -2.59 6.29 8.65
N LEU A 94 -3.24 6.65 9.76
CA LEU A 94 -2.56 7.04 10.99
C LEU A 94 -1.57 5.96 11.49
N PRO A 95 -1.93 4.65 11.55
CA PRO A 95 -0.99 3.63 12.01
C PRO A 95 0.28 3.54 11.17
N VAL A 96 0.17 3.68 9.85
CA VAL A 96 1.33 3.65 8.96
C VAL A 96 2.15 4.94 9.07
N ILE A 97 1.53 6.09 9.22
CA ILE A 97 2.23 7.37 9.44
C ILE A 97 3.04 7.29 10.74
N GLU A 98 2.42 6.89 11.85
CA GLU A 98 3.09 6.75 13.17
C GLU A 98 4.24 5.73 13.15
N LYS A 99 4.08 4.64 12.41
CA LYS A 99 5.17 3.66 12.20
C LYS A 99 6.35 4.32 11.51
N PHE A 100 6.11 5.02 10.40
CA PHE A 100 7.19 5.59 9.61
C PHE A 100 7.77 6.88 10.20
N GLN A 101 7.04 7.62 11.06
CA GLN A 101 7.65 8.67 11.86
C GLN A 101 8.79 8.16 12.77
N LYS A 102 8.75 6.88 13.15
CA LYS A 102 9.80 6.24 13.97
C LYS A 102 10.91 5.60 13.14
N THR A 103 10.66 5.29 11.87
CA THR A 103 11.56 4.42 11.10
C THR A 103 12.03 4.99 9.77
N ALA A 104 11.36 6.00 9.21
CA ALA A 104 11.74 6.66 7.96
C ALA A 104 12.58 7.93 8.23
N ASP A 105 13.38 8.33 7.23
CA ASP A 105 14.13 9.57 7.28
C ASP A 105 13.21 10.77 6.97
N TYR A 106 12.19 10.58 6.13
CA TYR A 106 11.19 11.59 5.80
C TYR A 106 9.81 10.98 5.65
N VAL A 107 8.78 11.63 6.22
CA VAL A 107 7.37 11.31 6.04
C VAL A 107 6.66 12.55 5.51
N MET A 108 6.14 12.48 4.30
CA MET A 108 5.53 13.60 3.57
C MET A 108 4.02 13.41 3.45
N LEU A 109 3.23 14.39 3.87
CA LEU A 109 1.77 14.31 3.87
C LEU A 109 1.16 15.26 2.83
N SER A 110 0.09 14.79 2.15
CA SER A 110 -0.75 15.63 1.28
C SER A 110 -1.39 16.81 2.04
N SER A 111 -1.95 17.77 1.31
CA SER A 111 -2.60 18.95 1.90
C SER A 111 -3.72 18.59 2.87
N LEU A 112 -4.63 17.69 2.47
CA LEU A 112 -5.75 17.27 3.32
C LEU A 112 -5.30 16.54 4.58
N LEU A 113 -4.31 15.65 4.48
CA LEU A 113 -3.77 14.99 5.67
C LEU A 113 -3.05 15.97 6.57
N SER A 114 -2.32 16.93 6.00
CA SER A 114 -1.64 17.98 6.74
C SER A 114 -2.61 18.93 7.46
N ALA A 115 -3.74 19.27 6.82
CA ALA A 115 -4.79 20.11 7.42
C ALA A 115 -5.47 19.44 8.63
N ASN A 116 -5.64 18.10 8.55
CA ASN A 116 -6.26 17.32 9.62
C ASN A 116 -5.26 16.76 10.65
N TRP A 117 -3.96 17.09 10.52
CA TRP A 117 -2.94 16.60 11.44
C TRP A 117 -3.00 17.33 12.77
N SER A 118 -3.35 16.62 13.84
CA SER A 118 -3.51 17.17 15.21
C SER A 118 -2.51 16.59 16.21
N LYS A 119 -1.60 15.70 15.76
CA LYS A 119 -0.61 15.07 16.63
C LYS A 119 0.73 15.81 16.58
N GLU A 120 1.68 15.36 17.38
CA GLU A 120 3.04 15.89 17.39
C GLU A 120 3.67 15.88 16.01
N ILE A 121 4.36 16.97 15.68
CA ILE A 121 5.11 17.10 14.43
C ILE A 121 6.57 16.77 14.75
N THR A 122 6.99 15.56 14.40
CA THR A 122 8.38 15.14 14.52
C THR A 122 9.26 15.82 13.46
N GLN A 123 10.57 15.86 13.69
CA GLN A 123 11.52 16.54 12.79
C GLN A 123 11.48 16.00 11.35
N ASN A 124 11.17 14.70 11.18
CA ASN A 124 11.08 14.03 9.88
C ASN A 124 9.68 14.08 9.25
N LEU A 125 8.67 14.64 9.94
CA LEU A 125 7.33 14.80 9.40
C LEU A 125 7.23 16.11 8.61
N ILE A 126 7.02 15.99 7.31
CA ILE A 126 6.94 17.11 6.37
C ILE A 126 5.49 17.31 5.97
N LEU A 127 4.88 18.35 6.53
CA LEU A 127 3.52 18.74 6.19
C LEU A 127 3.50 19.61 4.93
N SER A 128 2.39 19.59 4.21
CA SER A 128 2.15 20.53 3.10
C SER A 128 2.09 21.98 3.61
N ASP A 129 2.59 22.92 2.86
CA ASP A 129 2.51 24.35 3.21
C ASP A 129 1.08 24.90 3.14
N ASN A 130 0.25 24.39 2.19
CA ASN A 130 -1.16 24.71 2.11
C ASN A 130 -1.96 23.69 2.94
N LYS A 131 -2.23 24.06 4.20
CA LYS A 131 -2.99 23.25 5.16
C LYS A 131 -4.45 23.68 5.22
N ASP A 132 -5.05 24.00 4.11
CA ASP A 132 -6.46 24.32 4.03
C ASP A 132 -7.25 23.05 3.75
N ILE A 133 -8.34 22.82 4.48
CA ILE A 133 -9.24 21.68 4.29
C ILE A 133 -9.90 21.68 2.89
N GLU A 134 -9.95 22.84 2.25
CA GLU A 134 -10.42 23.00 0.87
C GLU A 134 -9.31 22.80 -0.17
N SER A 135 -8.06 22.62 0.26
CA SER A 135 -6.93 22.41 -0.65
C SER A 135 -7.01 21.06 -1.33
N LYS A 136 -7.35 21.07 -2.59
CA LYS A 136 -7.55 19.86 -3.42
C LYS A 136 -6.28 19.33 -4.06
N ASP A 137 -5.13 19.99 -3.90
CA ASP A 137 -3.79 19.56 -4.32
C ASP A 137 -2.72 20.23 -3.48
N ILE A 138 -1.50 19.70 -3.47
CA ILE A 138 -0.33 20.38 -2.89
C ILE A 138 0.09 21.54 -3.78
N ASN A 139 0.50 22.65 -3.14
CA ASN A 139 0.96 23.84 -3.88
C ASN A 139 2.39 23.68 -4.44
N GLU A 140 2.82 24.65 -5.24
CA GLU A 140 4.15 24.66 -5.90
C GLU A 140 5.29 24.55 -4.88
N LYS A 141 5.22 25.29 -3.79
CA LYS A 141 6.26 25.28 -2.75
C LYS A 141 6.39 23.90 -2.09
N THR A 142 5.27 23.24 -1.81
CA THR A 142 5.26 21.87 -1.30
C THR A 142 5.82 20.88 -2.32
N ARG A 143 5.45 21.02 -3.62
CA ARG A 143 5.99 20.18 -4.70
C ARG A 143 7.50 20.25 -4.77
N GLN A 144 8.06 21.46 -4.79
CA GLN A 144 9.51 21.69 -4.83
C GLN A 144 10.20 21.03 -3.64
N LYS A 145 9.71 21.29 -2.43
CA LYS A 145 10.25 20.70 -1.20
C LYS A 145 10.23 19.16 -1.23
N PHE A 146 9.12 18.55 -1.69
CA PHE A 146 9.02 17.09 -1.80
C PHE A 146 9.99 16.54 -2.85
N MET A 147 10.11 17.19 -4.00
CA MET A 147 11.08 16.79 -5.04
C MET A 147 12.52 16.84 -4.55
N GLU A 148 12.92 17.88 -3.81
CA GLU A 148 14.27 17.99 -3.22
C GLU A 148 14.56 16.86 -2.21
N ILE A 149 13.56 16.43 -1.45
CA ILE A 149 13.68 15.29 -0.53
C ILE A 149 13.81 13.98 -1.32
N ILE A 150 12.99 13.79 -2.34
CA ILE A 150 12.99 12.59 -3.19
C ILE A 150 14.34 12.46 -3.92
N GLU A 151 14.94 13.55 -4.40
CA GLU A 151 16.26 13.53 -5.05
C GLU A 151 17.39 13.00 -4.14
N LYS A 152 17.28 13.21 -2.84
CA LYS A 152 18.24 12.73 -1.83
C LYS A 152 17.93 11.30 -1.39
N SER A 153 16.75 10.78 -1.69
CA SER A 153 16.30 9.46 -1.23
C SER A 153 16.93 8.32 -2.03
N ARG A 154 17.03 7.15 -1.39
CA ARG A 154 17.38 5.87 -2.03
C ARG A 154 16.20 4.94 -2.12
N THR A 155 15.25 5.10 -1.21
CA THR A 155 14.00 4.35 -1.18
C THR A 155 12.82 5.30 -1.03
N VAL A 156 11.79 5.11 -1.85
CA VAL A 156 10.51 5.83 -1.72
C VAL A 156 9.36 4.83 -1.65
N LEU A 157 8.53 5.00 -0.63
CA LEU A 157 7.20 4.40 -0.53
C LEU A 157 6.15 5.48 -0.77
N TRP A 158 5.18 5.23 -1.65
CA TRP A 158 4.10 6.17 -1.91
C TRP A 158 2.73 5.51 -1.85
N ALA A 159 1.84 6.04 -0.99
CA ALA A 159 0.46 5.57 -0.80
C ALA A 159 -0.53 6.75 -0.69
N GLY A 160 -1.42 6.89 -1.65
CA GLY A 160 -2.42 7.95 -1.75
C GLY A 160 -1.98 9.11 -2.65
N PRO A 161 -2.83 9.57 -3.57
CA PRO A 161 -2.54 10.71 -4.43
C PRO A 161 -2.41 12.00 -3.59
N LEU A 162 -1.66 12.97 -4.10
CA LEU A 162 -1.39 14.23 -3.41
C LEU A 162 -2.44 15.30 -3.67
N GLY A 163 -3.27 15.08 -4.70
CA GLY A 163 -4.39 15.93 -5.06
C GLY A 163 -5.56 15.11 -5.60
N MET A 164 -6.67 15.79 -5.93
CA MET A 164 -7.85 15.18 -6.57
C MET A 164 -7.55 14.91 -8.05
N TYR A 165 -6.82 13.83 -8.32
CA TYR A 165 -6.30 13.46 -9.63
C TYR A 165 -7.38 13.20 -10.69
N GLU A 166 -8.63 13.04 -10.28
CA GLU A 166 -9.79 12.91 -11.15
C GLU A 166 -10.03 14.20 -11.95
N GLU A 167 -9.80 15.37 -11.33
CA GLU A 167 -9.90 16.68 -11.95
C GLU A 167 -8.52 17.16 -12.42
N GLU A 168 -8.42 17.54 -13.70
CA GLU A 168 -7.14 17.92 -14.33
C GLU A 168 -6.43 19.08 -13.62
N LYS A 169 -7.19 20.04 -13.10
CA LYS A 169 -6.65 21.20 -12.36
C LYS A 169 -6.00 20.85 -11.01
N TYR A 170 -6.24 19.64 -10.47
CA TYR A 170 -5.74 19.20 -9.18
C TYR A 170 -4.82 17.97 -9.25
N ILE A 171 -4.36 17.61 -10.44
CA ILE A 171 -3.43 16.50 -10.65
C ILE A 171 -1.96 16.92 -10.58
N ALA A 172 -1.68 18.22 -10.56
CA ALA A 172 -0.33 18.76 -10.75
C ALA A 172 0.67 18.27 -9.70
N GLY A 173 0.27 18.18 -8.43
CA GLY A 173 1.09 17.64 -7.35
C GLY A 173 1.41 16.16 -7.55
N THR A 174 0.39 15.36 -7.79
CA THR A 174 0.55 13.93 -8.06
C THR A 174 1.43 13.69 -9.29
N LYS A 175 1.22 14.45 -10.38
CA LYS A 175 1.98 14.33 -11.62
C LYS A 175 3.46 14.66 -11.42
N ALA A 176 3.78 15.79 -10.82
CA ALA A 176 5.18 16.23 -10.62
C ALA A 176 5.97 15.22 -9.77
N ILE A 177 5.36 14.70 -8.70
CA ILE A 177 6.00 13.71 -7.83
C ILE A 177 6.14 12.35 -8.54
N ALA A 178 5.13 11.92 -9.31
CA ALA A 178 5.19 10.68 -10.09
C ALA A 178 6.31 10.73 -11.14
N GLU A 179 6.41 11.83 -11.89
CA GLU A 179 7.45 12.03 -12.91
C GLU A 179 8.86 12.04 -12.30
N LYS A 180 9.05 12.71 -11.15
CA LYS A 180 10.34 12.74 -10.45
C LYS A 180 10.74 11.36 -9.93
N ILE A 181 9.86 10.62 -9.30
CA ILE A 181 10.14 9.26 -8.83
C ILE A 181 10.45 8.33 -10.01
N ALA A 182 9.66 8.40 -11.09
CA ALA A 182 9.87 7.62 -12.30
C ALA A 182 11.24 7.89 -12.95
N GLU A 183 11.66 9.16 -13.07
CA GLU A 183 12.96 9.56 -13.58
C GLU A 183 14.11 8.94 -12.77
N LEU A 184 14.07 9.08 -11.45
CA LEU A 184 15.11 8.56 -10.56
C LEU A 184 15.13 7.03 -10.53
N THR A 185 13.98 6.38 -10.62
CA THR A 185 13.86 4.92 -10.68
C THR A 185 14.47 4.38 -11.98
N GLN A 186 14.13 4.97 -13.12
CA GLN A 186 14.66 4.55 -14.43
C GLN A 186 16.17 4.80 -14.57
N SER A 187 16.72 5.76 -13.83
CA SER A 187 18.17 5.99 -13.76
C SER A 187 18.89 5.15 -12.70
N ASN A 188 18.23 4.15 -12.09
CA ASN A 188 18.73 3.28 -11.02
C ASN A 188 19.27 4.02 -9.78
N LYS A 189 18.74 5.21 -9.51
CA LYS A 189 19.11 6.01 -8.33
C LYS A 189 18.17 5.80 -7.15
N LEU A 190 16.98 5.24 -7.41
CA LEU A 190 15.90 5.14 -6.45
C LEU A 190 15.17 3.79 -6.56
N TYR A 191 14.98 3.11 -5.43
CA TYR A 191 14.03 2.02 -5.33
C TYR A 191 12.66 2.59 -4.94
N SER A 192 11.64 2.41 -5.78
CA SER A 192 10.32 2.98 -5.59
C SER A 192 9.23 1.93 -5.47
N VAL A 193 8.43 2.03 -4.41
CA VAL A 193 7.22 1.23 -4.21
C VAL A 193 6.02 2.15 -4.16
N VAL A 194 5.01 1.84 -4.94
CA VAL A 194 3.76 2.59 -4.98
C VAL A 194 2.58 1.63 -4.78
N GLY A 195 1.56 2.07 -4.04
CA GLY A 195 0.36 1.28 -3.83
C GLY A 195 -0.84 2.12 -3.36
N GLY A 196 -1.97 1.42 -3.23
CA GLY A 196 -3.27 2.06 -3.01
C GLY A 196 -4.02 2.32 -4.32
N GLY A 197 -5.28 1.92 -4.37
CA GLY A 197 -6.09 1.95 -5.60
C GLY A 197 -6.06 3.29 -6.32
N ASP A 198 -6.30 4.39 -5.59
CA ASP A 198 -6.33 5.75 -6.15
C ASP A 198 -4.94 6.19 -6.65
N THR A 199 -3.86 5.81 -5.95
CA THR A 199 -2.50 6.14 -6.39
C THR A 199 -2.16 5.42 -7.68
N VAL A 200 -2.44 4.12 -7.72
CA VAL A 200 -2.20 3.28 -8.92
C VAL A 200 -3.03 3.79 -10.09
N ALA A 201 -4.30 4.16 -9.87
CA ALA A 201 -5.16 4.74 -10.90
C ALA A 201 -4.61 6.08 -11.43
N ALA A 202 -4.16 6.97 -10.53
CA ALA A 202 -3.56 8.25 -10.91
C ALA A 202 -2.29 8.06 -11.75
N ILE A 203 -1.39 7.18 -11.32
CA ILE A 203 -0.13 6.89 -12.03
C ILE A 203 -0.39 6.20 -13.37
N ASN A 204 -1.41 5.32 -13.44
CA ASN A 204 -1.84 4.70 -14.69
C ASN A 204 -2.36 5.74 -15.70
N LYS A 205 -3.19 6.69 -15.23
CA LYS A 205 -3.68 7.82 -16.04
C LYS A 205 -2.53 8.64 -16.64
N LEU A 206 -1.41 8.73 -15.93
CA LEU A 206 -0.18 9.41 -16.37
C LEU A 206 0.72 8.53 -17.27
N GLY A 207 0.41 7.25 -17.47
CA GLY A 207 1.22 6.32 -18.28
C GLY A 207 2.57 5.95 -17.63
N LEU A 208 2.68 6.01 -16.30
CA LEU A 208 3.93 5.85 -15.58
C LEU A 208 4.08 4.55 -14.78
N LEU A 209 3.06 3.65 -14.76
CA LEU A 209 3.07 2.45 -13.88
C LEU A 209 4.32 1.59 -14.02
N ASN A 210 4.77 1.35 -15.25
CA ASN A 210 5.93 0.51 -15.55
C ASN A 210 7.29 1.17 -15.28
N LYS A 211 7.30 2.39 -14.76
CA LYS A 211 8.50 3.15 -14.43
C LYS A 211 8.86 3.12 -12.93
N PHE A 212 8.04 2.44 -12.12
CA PHE A 212 8.31 2.21 -10.70
C PHE A 212 8.95 0.84 -10.49
N SER A 213 9.73 0.67 -9.42
CA SER A 213 10.38 -0.60 -9.10
C SER A 213 9.35 -1.68 -8.74
N PHE A 214 8.32 -1.28 -8.00
CA PHE A 214 7.22 -2.17 -7.64
C PHE A 214 5.90 -1.42 -7.49
N VAL A 215 4.82 -1.99 -8.03
CA VAL A 215 3.45 -1.49 -7.87
C VAL A 215 2.67 -2.53 -7.09
N SER A 216 2.28 -2.18 -5.85
CA SER A 216 1.49 -3.07 -5.00
C SER A 216 0.01 -3.04 -5.39
N GLY A 217 -0.56 -4.22 -5.57
CA GLY A 217 -2.00 -4.42 -5.73
C GLY A 217 -2.76 -4.53 -4.40
N GLY A 218 -2.08 -4.39 -3.27
CA GLY A 218 -2.61 -4.72 -1.94
C GLY A 218 -3.66 -3.76 -1.36
N GLY A 219 -3.76 -2.52 -1.86
CA GLY A 219 -4.73 -1.56 -1.33
C GLY A 219 -4.63 -1.38 0.18
N SER A 220 -5.72 -1.64 0.91
CA SER A 220 -5.77 -1.55 2.38
C SER A 220 -4.86 -2.58 3.06
N ALA A 221 -4.71 -3.77 2.48
CA ALA A 221 -3.81 -4.81 3.01
C ALA A 221 -2.35 -4.34 3.02
N MET A 222 -1.91 -3.57 2.00
CA MET A 222 -0.57 -2.98 1.99
C MET A 222 -0.36 -2.04 3.17
N LEU A 223 -1.29 -1.11 3.43
CA LEU A 223 -1.16 -0.17 4.55
C LEU A 223 -1.13 -0.90 5.89
N GLU A 224 -1.97 -1.92 6.06
CA GLU A 224 -2.00 -2.70 7.28
C GLU A 224 -0.73 -3.53 7.47
N PHE A 225 -0.20 -4.15 6.40
CA PHE A 225 1.08 -4.86 6.42
C PHE A 225 2.24 -3.91 6.78
N LEU A 226 2.29 -2.74 6.17
CA LEU A 226 3.31 -1.73 6.47
C LEU A 226 3.26 -1.26 7.93
N ALA A 227 2.07 -1.17 8.53
CA ALA A 227 1.90 -0.78 9.92
C ALA A 227 2.28 -1.91 10.91
N LYS A 228 1.84 -3.15 10.62
CA LYS A 228 1.92 -4.31 11.55
C LYS A 228 3.11 -5.23 11.29
N GLY A 229 3.61 -5.29 10.05
CA GLY A 229 4.67 -6.23 9.61
C GLY A 229 4.14 -7.59 9.14
N THR A 230 2.89 -7.91 9.40
CA THR A 230 2.23 -9.16 8.99
C THR A 230 0.73 -8.96 8.79
N LEU A 231 0.05 -9.99 8.29
CA LEU A 231 -1.40 -10.02 8.09
C LEU A 231 -1.96 -11.39 8.45
N PRO A 232 -3.24 -11.52 8.87
CA PRO A 232 -3.85 -12.80 9.26
C PRO A 232 -3.67 -13.91 8.22
N GLY A 233 -3.84 -13.59 6.92
CA GLY A 233 -3.68 -14.56 5.84
C GLY A 233 -2.24 -15.00 5.60
N ILE A 234 -1.24 -14.20 6.01
CA ILE A 234 0.18 -14.57 5.97
C ILE A 234 0.51 -15.46 7.17
N GLU A 235 0.12 -15.05 8.37
CA GLU A 235 0.33 -15.83 9.61
C GLU A 235 -0.30 -17.23 9.52
N ALA A 236 -1.43 -17.35 8.84
CA ALA A 236 -2.10 -18.62 8.65
C ALA A 236 -1.30 -19.62 7.77
N LEU A 237 -0.36 -19.12 6.95
CA LEU A 237 0.52 -19.95 6.10
C LEU A 237 1.82 -20.35 6.81
N GLU A 238 2.17 -19.73 7.93
CA GLU A 238 3.43 -19.97 8.67
C GLU A 238 3.31 -21.08 9.74
N LYS A 239 2.22 -21.87 9.70
CA LYS A 239 1.93 -22.94 10.68
C LYS A 239 2.57 -24.25 10.33
#